data_b3a6aae8e8f254d528f123b28e8adc8a
#
_entry.id   b3a6aae8e8f254d528f123b28e8adc8a
#
_cell.length_a   1.000
_cell.length_b   1.000
_cell.length_c   1.000
_cell.angle_alpha   90.00
_cell.angle_beta   90.00
_cell.angle_gamma   90.00
#
_symmetry.space_group_name_H-M   'P 1'
#
loop_
_entity.id
_entity.type
_entity.pdbx_description
1 polymer ?
#
loop_
_entity_poly.entity_id
_entity_poly.type
_entity_poly.pdbx_seq_one_letter_code
_entity_poly.pdbx_strand_id
1 'polypeptide(L)'
;MMSIDKIFHASVELKGIIRPTPLAKAYGIAPDCELYLKPENLQNTGSFKLRGSGYKIAMLSEEEKARGVIACSAGNHAQGVALAASKCGISSLICLPDRS
;
A
#
# COMPACT_ATOMS: atom_id res chain seq x y z
N MET A 1 -11.19 11.81 9.23
CA MET A 1 -10.73 11.11 10.46
C MET A 1 -10.73 9.59 10.22
N MET A 2 -9.74 8.93 10.76
CA MET A 2 -9.67 7.47 10.70
C MET A 2 -10.76 6.83 11.55
N SER A 3 -11.39 5.76 11.05
CA SER A 3 -12.40 5.00 11.78
C SER A 3 -12.28 3.53 11.42
N ILE A 4 -12.88 2.66 12.25
CA ILE A 4 -12.86 1.23 11.95
C ILE A 4 -13.65 0.92 10.68
N ASP A 5 -14.70 1.68 10.40
CA ASP A 5 -15.48 1.51 9.17
C ASP A 5 -14.64 1.78 7.93
N LYS A 6 -13.77 2.78 7.99
CA LYS A 6 -12.85 3.07 6.88
C LYS A 6 -11.83 1.96 6.67
N ILE A 7 -11.36 1.35 7.77
CA ILE A 7 -10.43 0.23 7.69
C ILE A 7 -11.10 -0.99 7.06
N PHE A 8 -12.34 -1.31 7.45
CA PHE A 8 -13.09 -2.39 6.83
C PHE A 8 -13.37 -2.10 5.36
N HIS A 9 -13.73 -0.88 5.03
CA HIS A 9 -13.95 -0.48 3.65
C HIS A 9 -12.67 -0.66 2.82
N ALA A 10 -11.54 -0.23 3.35
CA ALA A 10 -10.25 -0.41 2.70
C ALA A 10 -9.94 -1.89 2.47
N SER A 11 -10.25 -2.76 3.42
CA SER A 11 -9.99 -4.20 3.28
C SER A 11 -10.75 -4.81 2.10
N VAL A 12 -11.93 -4.29 1.78
CA VAL A 12 -12.71 -4.72 0.63
C VAL A 12 -12.13 -4.15 -0.67
N GLU A 13 -11.88 -2.84 -0.69
CA GLU A 13 -11.39 -2.14 -1.88
C GLU A 13 -9.99 -2.59 -2.31
N LEU A 14 -9.18 -3.07 -1.35
CA LEU A 14 -7.81 -3.52 -1.64
C LEU A 14 -7.73 -4.94 -2.19
N LYS A 15 -8.82 -5.67 -2.21
CA LYS A 15 -8.82 -7.01 -2.83
C LYS A 15 -8.42 -6.91 -4.29
N GLY A 16 -7.48 -7.74 -4.71
CA GLY A 16 -6.93 -7.68 -6.07
C GLY A 16 -5.76 -6.73 -6.24
N ILE A 17 -5.53 -5.82 -5.30
CA ILE A 17 -4.37 -4.92 -5.32
C ILE A 17 -3.27 -5.47 -4.43
N ILE A 18 -3.62 -5.87 -3.22
CA ILE A 18 -2.69 -6.43 -2.25
C ILE A 18 -2.88 -7.94 -2.16
N ARG A 19 -1.88 -8.60 -1.58
CA ARG A 19 -1.99 -10.01 -1.20
C ARG A 19 -2.17 -10.11 0.31
N PRO A 20 -2.86 -11.15 0.81
CA PRO A 20 -2.89 -11.42 2.25
C PRO A 20 -1.49 -11.73 2.75
N THR A 21 -1.14 -11.18 3.90
CA THR A 21 0.09 -11.53 4.59
C THR A 21 -0.26 -12.10 5.96
N PRO A 22 0.55 -13.03 6.48
CA PRO A 22 0.24 -13.66 7.77
C PRO A 22 0.39 -12.69 8.93
N LEU A 23 -0.15 -13.09 10.07
CA LEU A 23 0.18 -12.48 11.35
C LEU A 23 0.90 -13.55 12.16
N ALA A 24 2.21 -13.41 12.32
CA ALA A 24 3.06 -14.43 12.88
C ALA A 24 3.47 -14.09 14.31
N LYS A 25 3.28 -15.02 15.23
CA LYS A 25 3.72 -14.84 16.62
C LYS A 25 5.25 -14.94 16.66
N ALA A 26 5.88 -13.97 17.32
CA ALA A 26 7.32 -13.95 17.51
C ALA A 26 7.66 -14.52 18.90
N TYR A 27 8.65 -15.39 18.95
CA TYR A 27 9.08 -16.03 20.18
C TYR A 27 10.50 -15.55 20.55
N GLY A 28 10.75 -15.38 21.86
CA GLY A 28 12.09 -15.08 22.35
C GLY A 28 12.57 -13.63 22.13
N ILE A 29 11.71 -12.76 21.63
CA ILE A 29 12.09 -11.36 21.37
C ILE A 29 11.57 -10.43 22.46
N ALA A 30 10.34 -10.62 22.89
CA ALA A 30 9.72 -9.77 23.90
C ALA A 30 9.04 -10.67 24.95
N PRO A 31 9.79 -11.15 25.97
CA PRO A 31 9.26 -12.16 26.89
C PRO A 31 8.10 -11.67 27.76
N ASP A 32 7.97 -10.35 27.93
CA ASP A 32 6.94 -9.75 28.80
C ASP A 32 5.63 -9.46 28.08
N CYS A 33 5.53 -9.78 26.79
CA CYS A 33 4.31 -9.54 26.03
C CYS A 33 4.13 -10.56 24.90
N GLU A 34 2.92 -10.62 24.37
CA GLU A 34 2.67 -11.38 23.14
C GLU A 34 3.01 -10.47 21.96
N LEU A 35 4.07 -10.80 21.23
CA LEU A 35 4.49 -10.05 20.07
C LEU A 35 4.10 -10.79 18.79
N TYR A 36 3.47 -10.06 17.88
CA TYR A 36 3.11 -10.56 16.56
C TYR A 36 3.76 -9.69 15.50
N LEU A 37 4.19 -10.31 14.41
CA LEU A 37 4.80 -9.65 13.28
C LEU A 37 3.87 -9.75 12.07
N LYS A 38 3.71 -8.63 11.38
CA LYS A 38 2.99 -8.56 10.11
C LYS A 38 4.04 -8.37 9.01
N PRO A 39 4.51 -9.46 8.36
CA PRO A 39 5.66 -9.37 7.45
C PRO A 39 5.27 -8.77 6.10
N GLU A 40 5.18 -7.45 6.03
CA GLU A 40 4.83 -6.74 4.80
C GLU A 40 5.97 -6.71 3.76
N ASN A 41 7.13 -7.24 4.09
CA ASN A 41 8.14 -7.58 3.09
C ASN A 41 7.65 -8.70 2.15
N LEU A 42 6.60 -9.44 2.53
CA LEU A 42 5.95 -10.43 1.68
C LEU A 42 4.81 -9.83 0.83
N GLN A 43 4.52 -8.56 1.01
CA GLN A 43 3.50 -7.88 0.21
C GLN A 43 3.97 -7.76 -1.25
N ASN A 44 3.03 -7.51 -2.18
CA ASN A 44 3.32 -7.30 -3.60
C ASN A 44 4.33 -6.19 -3.76
N THR A 45 4.95 -5.50 -3.71
CA THR A 45 6.02 -4.52 -3.76
C THR A 45 7.06 -4.69 -2.66
N GLY A 46 6.87 -5.64 -1.76
CA GLY A 46 7.81 -5.88 -0.67
C GLY A 46 7.72 -4.89 0.49
N SER A 47 6.67 -4.08 0.57
CA SER A 47 6.46 -3.16 1.69
C SER A 47 4.97 -2.89 1.92
N PHE A 48 4.65 -2.31 3.09
CA PHE A 48 3.26 -1.98 3.44
C PHE A 48 2.71 -0.76 2.67
N LYS A 49 3.55 -0.02 1.97
CA LYS A 49 3.14 1.21 1.27
C LYS A 49 2.05 0.97 0.22
N LEU A 50 1.99 -0.22 -0.33
CA LEU A 50 0.97 -0.58 -1.30
C LEU A 50 -0.45 -0.49 -0.70
N ARG A 51 -0.60 -0.73 0.60
CA ARG A 51 -1.91 -0.65 1.25
C ARG A 51 -2.48 0.76 1.19
N GLY A 52 -1.72 1.74 1.64
CA GLY A 52 -2.16 3.14 1.63
C GLY A 52 -2.32 3.70 0.23
N SER A 53 -1.32 3.50 -0.63
CA SER A 53 -1.38 4.00 -2.01
C SER A 53 -2.49 3.31 -2.80
N GLY A 54 -2.67 2.01 -2.60
CA GLY A 54 -3.73 1.26 -3.25
C GLY A 54 -5.12 1.77 -2.90
N TYR A 55 -5.37 1.99 -1.61
CA TYR A 55 -6.65 2.50 -1.18
C TYR A 55 -6.90 3.92 -1.69
N LYS A 56 -5.91 4.79 -1.58
CA LYS A 56 -6.02 6.17 -2.07
C LYS A 56 -6.38 6.19 -3.56
N ILE A 57 -5.69 5.39 -4.35
CA ILE A 57 -5.92 5.33 -5.80
C ILE A 57 -7.27 4.72 -6.13
N ALA A 58 -7.66 3.65 -5.43
CA ALA A 58 -8.96 3.02 -5.64
C ALA A 58 -10.13 3.97 -5.36
N MET A 59 -9.94 4.91 -4.45
CA MET A 59 -10.98 5.85 -4.02
C MET A 59 -11.00 7.16 -4.80
N LEU A 60 -10.13 7.33 -5.79
CA LEU A 60 -10.18 8.52 -6.64
C LEU A 60 -11.47 8.54 -7.47
N SER A 61 -11.96 9.75 -7.77
CA SER A 61 -13.09 9.91 -8.67
C SER A 61 -12.70 9.49 -10.11
N GLU A 62 -13.68 9.23 -10.95
CA GLU A 62 -13.42 8.87 -12.35
C GLU A 62 -12.66 9.99 -13.07
N GLU A 63 -12.95 11.23 -12.75
CA GLU A 63 -12.24 12.38 -13.30
C GLU A 63 -10.78 12.42 -12.88
N GLU A 64 -10.52 12.18 -11.60
CA GLU A 64 -9.17 12.10 -11.05
C GLU A 64 -8.39 10.93 -11.65
N LYS A 65 -9.03 9.78 -11.79
CA LYS A 65 -8.41 8.61 -12.42
C LYS A 65 -8.02 8.89 -13.87
N ALA A 66 -8.87 9.61 -14.60
CA ALA A 66 -8.59 9.96 -15.99
C ALA A 66 -7.36 10.88 -16.13
N ARG A 67 -7.12 11.74 -15.13
CA ARG A 67 -5.93 12.61 -15.13
C ARG A 67 -4.66 11.87 -14.73
N GLY A 68 -4.79 10.75 -14.05
CA GLY A 68 -3.65 10.00 -13.56
C GLY A 68 -3.12 10.54 -12.23
N VAL A 69 -2.01 9.97 -11.78
CA VAL A 69 -1.42 10.31 -10.48
C VAL A 69 0.06 10.63 -10.63
N ILE A 70 0.57 11.45 -9.73
CA ILE A 70 1.99 11.80 -9.65
C ILE A 70 2.46 11.52 -8.23
N ALA A 71 3.65 10.95 -8.08
CA ALA A 71 4.28 10.76 -6.79
C ALA A 71 5.76 11.12 -6.87
N CYS A 72 6.30 11.67 -5.80
CA CYS A 72 7.72 12.00 -5.68
C CYS A 72 8.31 11.12 -4.59
N SER A 73 9.01 10.09 -4.99
CA SER A 73 9.64 9.14 -4.05
C SER A 73 10.63 8.27 -4.81
N ALA A 74 11.76 7.98 -4.16
CA ALA A 74 12.76 7.07 -4.71
C ALA A 74 12.67 5.66 -4.11
N GLY A 75 11.67 5.38 -3.28
CA GLY A 75 11.60 4.13 -2.52
C GLY A 75 10.24 3.45 -2.58
N ASN A 76 9.86 2.91 -1.43
CA ASN A 76 8.69 2.03 -1.33
C ASN A 76 7.38 2.70 -1.72
N HIS A 77 7.21 3.99 -1.43
CA HIS A 77 5.99 4.69 -1.80
C HIS A 77 5.84 4.79 -3.33
N ALA A 78 6.94 5.04 -4.04
CA ALA A 78 6.93 5.07 -5.50
C ALA A 78 6.47 3.74 -6.09
N GLN A 79 6.99 2.66 -5.56
CA GLN A 79 6.62 1.31 -6.00
C GLN A 79 5.15 1.01 -5.71
N GLY A 80 4.67 1.41 -4.54
CA GLY A 80 3.26 1.23 -4.18
C GLY A 80 2.31 2.00 -5.10
N VAL A 81 2.64 3.26 -5.40
CA VAL A 81 1.83 4.08 -6.32
C VAL A 81 1.84 3.48 -7.72
N ALA A 82 3.02 3.11 -8.22
CA ALA A 82 3.14 2.58 -9.58
C ALA A 82 2.34 1.28 -9.75
N LEU A 83 2.47 0.35 -8.82
CA LEU A 83 1.74 -0.91 -8.91
C LEU A 83 0.23 -0.71 -8.74
N ALA A 84 -0.20 0.10 -7.77
CA ALA A 84 -1.62 0.35 -7.55
C ALA A 84 -2.26 1.02 -8.77
N ALA A 85 -1.59 2.03 -9.33
CA ALA A 85 -2.07 2.70 -10.54
C ALA A 85 -2.18 1.73 -11.71
N SER A 86 -1.16 0.90 -11.90
CA SER A 86 -1.16 -0.11 -12.96
C SER A 86 -2.34 -1.08 -12.81
N LYS A 87 -2.58 -1.58 -11.61
CA LYS A 87 -3.69 -2.50 -11.36
C LYS A 87 -5.07 -1.85 -11.55
N CYS A 88 -5.16 -0.55 -11.35
CA CYS A 88 -6.40 0.19 -11.56
C CYS A 88 -6.52 0.77 -12.98
N GLY A 89 -5.55 0.53 -13.84
CA GLY A 89 -5.57 1.06 -15.22
C GLY A 89 -5.36 2.57 -15.29
N ILE A 90 -4.64 3.14 -14.33
CA ILE A 90 -4.44 4.59 -14.19
C ILE A 90 -2.99 4.92 -14.54
N SER A 91 -2.80 6.01 -15.29
CA SER A 91 -1.46 6.51 -15.61
C SER A 91 -0.77 7.04 -14.34
N SER A 92 0.50 6.74 -14.18
CA SER A 92 1.29 7.26 -13.06
C SER A 92 2.60 7.85 -13.54
N LEU A 93 3.04 8.90 -12.87
CA LEU A 93 4.32 9.54 -13.10
C LEU A 93 5.07 9.60 -11.78
N ILE A 94 6.27 9.04 -11.76
CA ILE A 94 7.11 9.04 -10.56
C ILE A 94 8.27 10.00 -10.76
N CYS A 95 8.36 10.97 -9.86
CA CYS A 95 9.47 11.93 -9.85
C CYS A 95 10.56 11.41 -8.93
N LEU A 96 11.75 11.29 -9.44
CA LEU A 96 12.93 10.80 -8.72
C LEU A 96 14.00 11.88 -8.67
N PRO A 97 14.86 11.87 -7.65
CA PRO A 97 16.04 12.74 -7.68
C PRO A 97 16.99 12.29 -8.79
N ASP A 98 17.78 13.24 -9.31
CA ASP A 98 18.78 12.94 -10.37
C ASP A 98 19.79 11.88 -9.95
N ARG A 99 20.06 11.79 -8.66
CA ARG A 99 20.96 10.81 -8.09
C ARG A 99 20.24 10.05 -6.99
N SER A 100 19.92 8.83 -7.27
CA SER A 100 19.20 7.97 -6.32
C SER A 100 19.92 6.64 -6.18
#